data_277af4b8081cfcd29f7a086809af51d2
#
_entry.id   277af4b8081cfcd29f7a086809af51d2
#
_cell.length_a   1.000
_cell.length_b   1.000
_cell.length_c   1.000
_cell.angle_alpha   90.00
_cell.angle_beta   90.00
_cell.angle_gamma   90.00
#
_symmetry.space_group_name_H-M   'P 1'
#
loop_
_entity.id
_entity.type
_entity.pdbx_description
1 polymer ?
#
loop_
_entity_poly.entity_id
_entity_poly.type
_entity_poly.pdbx_seq_one_letter_code
_entity_poly.pdbx_strand_id
1 'polypeptide(L)'
;MAATSLPNIFLLSLLVVGPIANAAPRDWSNNGGNARRDGLTPAVGPEAPTLAWSGGRQSVIAWQPVIEGSRVYTVRQTGFPPEQIGSPIVCQDLATGAELWTANIPANAGDWTTWIAGVKDGRVYAARSGNGGSVSARLHCLDAATGATLWTSVDAQNGGAYDGVVFAPNGDPIVSTYSRIWRFDHATGQTIWTSPRVGSVSGHCGGALHGDAFYTAEVVGGGHAIRRWDANTGVQVYTGPTMNGFLHQTTPMVGLDGTVYLPRVQNNAAVDFMFAFRDTGSGLVPIWNRPAGYCYASEFAVAPDNSVYMLNQASQIERVDGATGALLHTSNTLVADTWEPRLGVDAMGKVFVSNGGFPNGRFWSFNADLTERWSVAVPNINIGAPAIASDGTLIVAGVGANVLAYRTTPSFQASFCFGDGSGAACPCGNYGAQGRGCASSVNAAGALLQGQGAARLSNDTFALRGSGMPNAPVLYFQGTAQVQAAFGDGLRCVAGTVVRLGTQANIVGASLYPSTGDLAISVRGGVTQAGQVRHYQAWYRNSAAFCTASAFNLTNGVTATWQP
;
A
#
# COMPACT_ATOMS: atom_id res chain seq x y z
N MET A 1 33.80 -46.04 -49.20
CA MET A 1 32.53 -45.75 -48.50
C MET A 1 32.80 -44.55 -47.60
N ALA A 2 32.37 -43.38 -48.02
CA ALA A 2 32.63 -42.12 -47.31
C ALA A 2 31.39 -41.79 -46.46
N ALA A 3 31.56 -41.64 -45.16
CA ALA A 3 30.53 -41.20 -44.25
C ALA A 3 30.56 -39.65 -44.16
N THR A 4 29.48 -39.01 -44.59
CA THR A 4 29.25 -37.59 -44.49
C THR A 4 28.60 -37.28 -43.13
N SER A 5 29.28 -36.48 -42.31
CA SER A 5 28.76 -35.93 -41.07
C SER A 5 27.95 -34.66 -41.34
N LEU A 6 26.70 -34.62 -40.87
CA LEU A 6 25.83 -33.44 -40.84
C LEU A 6 26.17 -32.57 -39.62
N PRO A 7 26.19 -31.22 -39.74
CA PRO A 7 26.41 -30.34 -38.60
C PRO A 7 25.12 -30.15 -37.78
N ASN A 8 25.23 -30.27 -36.46
CA ASN A 8 24.20 -29.93 -35.50
C ASN A 8 23.97 -28.40 -35.47
N ILE A 9 22.80 -27.96 -35.89
CA ILE A 9 22.35 -26.57 -35.73
C ILE A 9 21.72 -26.46 -34.33
N PHE A 10 22.41 -25.78 -33.41
CA PHE A 10 21.85 -25.32 -32.16
C PHE A 10 20.92 -24.12 -32.42
N LEU A 11 19.63 -24.32 -32.30
CA LEU A 11 18.66 -23.22 -32.23
C LEU A 11 18.79 -22.55 -30.85
N LEU A 12 19.37 -21.36 -30.83
CA LEU A 12 19.35 -20.49 -29.67
C LEU A 12 17.95 -19.81 -29.62
N SER A 13 17.07 -20.27 -28.73
CA SER A 13 15.80 -19.59 -28.47
C SER A 13 16.07 -18.29 -27.71
N LEU A 14 16.01 -17.14 -28.39
CA LEU A 14 15.94 -15.83 -27.74
C LEU A 14 14.62 -15.75 -26.97
N LEU A 15 14.69 -15.81 -25.65
CA LEU A 15 13.61 -15.35 -24.80
C LEU A 15 13.50 -13.82 -24.95
N VAL A 16 12.53 -13.37 -25.72
CA VAL A 16 12.12 -11.95 -25.72
C VAL A 16 11.40 -11.69 -24.39
N VAL A 17 12.15 -11.17 -23.41
CA VAL A 17 11.53 -10.58 -22.22
C VAL A 17 10.86 -9.28 -22.70
N GLY A 18 9.54 -9.34 -22.86
CA GLY A 18 8.75 -8.16 -23.11
C GLY A 18 8.91 -7.14 -21.98
N PRO A 19 8.70 -5.83 -22.24
CA PRO A 19 8.78 -4.82 -21.18
C PRO A 19 7.79 -5.20 -20.08
N ILE A 20 8.29 -5.31 -18.83
CA ILE A 20 7.45 -5.40 -17.65
C ILE A 20 6.66 -4.10 -17.62
N ALA A 21 5.39 -4.14 -17.97
CA ALA A 21 4.49 -3.02 -17.81
C ALA A 21 4.59 -2.62 -16.33
N ASN A 22 5.03 -1.39 -16.06
CA ASN A 22 4.97 -0.80 -14.74
C ASN A 22 3.50 -0.90 -14.29
N ALA A 23 3.21 -1.82 -13.40
CA ALA A 23 1.90 -1.89 -12.78
C ALA A 23 1.63 -0.52 -12.16
N ALA A 24 0.50 0.09 -12.50
CA ALA A 24 0.04 1.32 -11.87
C ALA A 24 0.13 1.16 -10.33
N PRO A 25 0.42 2.25 -9.59
CA PRO A 25 0.46 2.17 -8.13
C PRO A 25 -0.79 1.47 -7.63
N ARG A 26 -0.60 0.42 -6.84
CA ARG A 26 -1.74 -0.34 -6.33
C ARG A 26 -2.37 0.47 -5.22
N ASP A 27 -3.61 0.82 -5.40
CA ASP A 27 -4.44 1.45 -4.37
C ASP A 27 -4.81 0.45 -3.27
N TRP A 28 -5.53 0.89 -2.25
CA TRP A 28 -6.01 0.05 -1.16
C TRP A 28 -7.32 -0.63 -1.56
N SER A 29 -7.22 -1.73 -2.31
CA SER A 29 -8.34 -2.28 -3.06
C SER A 29 -9.34 -3.08 -2.23
N ASN A 30 -8.94 -3.56 -1.05
CA ASN A 30 -9.76 -4.38 -0.17
C ASN A 30 -9.28 -4.32 1.27
N ASN A 31 -9.94 -5.06 2.16
CA ASN A 31 -9.49 -5.27 3.52
C ASN A 31 -8.12 -5.98 3.53
N GLY A 32 -7.12 -5.36 4.18
CA GLY A 32 -5.72 -5.79 4.09
C GLY A 32 -4.96 -5.22 2.87
N GLY A 33 -5.57 -4.30 2.12
CA GLY A 33 -4.93 -3.47 1.10
C GLY A 33 -4.85 -4.06 -0.30
N ASN A 34 -4.65 -5.37 -0.43
CA ASN A 34 -4.44 -6.03 -1.72
C ASN A 34 -4.85 -7.51 -1.68
N ALA A 35 -4.68 -8.23 -2.80
CA ALA A 35 -5.09 -9.63 -2.91
C ALA A 35 -4.35 -10.56 -1.94
N ARG A 36 -3.11 -10.26 -1.53
CA ARG A 36 -2.36 -11.03 -0.54
C ARG A 36 -2.74 -10.69 0.90
N ARG A 37 -3.47 -9.61 1.12
CA ARG A 37 -3.84 -9.07 2.43
C ARG A 37 -2.64 -8.78 3.33
N ASP A 38 -1.52 -8.44 2.72
CA ASP A 38 -0.25 -8.23 3.40
C ASP A 38 -0.07 -6.82 3.97
N GLY A 39 -1.05 -5.95 3.82
CA GLY A 39 -1.02 -4.58 4.33
C GLY A 39 0.04 -3.68 3.68
N LEU A 40 0.74 -4.16 2.66
CA LEU A 40 1.82 -3.43 2.01
C LEU A 40 1.29 -2.56 0.86
N THR A 41 1.65 -1.27 0.88
CA THR A 41 1.44 -0.35 -0.23
C THR A 41 2.78 0.05 -0.88
N PRO A 42 2.82 0.26 -2.21
CA PRO A 42 4.00 0.83 -2.86
C PRO A 42 4.13 2.35 -2.65
N ALA A 43 3.15 2.99 -2.04
CA ALA A 43 3.19 4.42 -1.70
C ALA A 43 4.06 4.68 -0.46
N VAL A 44 4.43 5.94 -0.24
CA VAL A 44 5.06 6.42 1.00
C VAL A 44 4.00 7.16 1.81
N GLY A 45 3.67 6.64 2.98
CA GLY A 45 2.67 7.22 3.86
C GLY A 45 3.14 8.51 4.55
N PRO A 46 2.24 9.21 5.29
CA PRO A 46 2.52 10.55 5.81
C PRO A 46 3.68 10.58 6.82
N GLU A 47 4.55 11.57 6.68
CA GLU A 47 5.70 11.80 7.57
C GLU A 47 5.28 12.35 8.94
N ALA A 48 4.16 13.08 9.00
CA ALA A 48 3.58 13.66 10.20
C ALA A 48 2.05 13.50 10.15
N PRO A 49 1.35 13.55 11.29
CA PRO A 49 -0.10 13.41 11.34
C PRO A 49 -0.81 14.72 10.92
N THR A 50 -0.42 15.27 9.78
CA THR A 50 -1.02 16.50 9.27
C THR A 50 -2.38 16.19 8.66
N LEU A 51 -3.43 16.69 9.29
CA LEU A 51 -4.79 16.54 8.80
C LEU A 51 -4.95 17.34 7.50
N ALA A 52 -5.19 16.61 6.40
CA ALA A 52 -5.48 17.23 5.11
C ALA A 52 -6.94 17.69 5.02
N TRP A 53 -7.83 16.83 5.48
CA TRP A 53 -9.26 17.13 5.60
C TRP A 53 -9.93 16.21 6.64
N SER A 54 -11.05 16.68 7.16
CA SER A 54 -11.99 15.91 7.98
C SER A 54 -13.37 16.15 7.41
N GLY A 55 -14.07 15.10 7.04
CA GLY A 55 -15.36 15.24 6.35
C GLY A 55 -16.19 13.97 6.34
N GLY A 56 -17.32 14.06 5.63
CA GLY A 56 -18.25 12.96 5.50
C GLY A 56 -19.19 12.82 6.69
N ARG A 57 -20.02 11.80 6.63
CA ARG A 57 -21.04 11.51 7.62
C ARG A 57 -20.47 10.76 8.80
N GLN A 58 -21.06 10.92 9.97
CA GLN A 58 -20.84 10.00 11.08
C GLN A 58 -21.45 8.63 10.76
N SER A 59 -20.94 7.60 11.39
CA SER A 59 -21.41 6.22 11.21
C SER A 59 -21.52 5.49 12.55
N VAL A 60 -22.48 4.61 12.67
CA VAL A 60 -22.60 3.71 13.83
C VAL A 60 -21.69 2.49 13.74
N ILE A 61 -21.00 2.32 12.63
CA ILE A 61 -20.06 1.23 12.37
C ILE A 61 -18.83 1.76 11.61
N ALA A 62 -17.69 1.19 11.86
CA ALA A 62 -16.46 1.47 11.13
C ALA A 62 -16.03 0.22 10.37
N TRP A 63 -15.81 0.38 9.06
CA TRP A 63 -15.16 -0.60 8.19
C TRP A 63 -13.94 0.03 7.57
N GLN A 64 -12.94 -0.79 7.24
CA GLN A 64 -11.74 -0.31 6.58
C GLN A 64 -12.12 0.35 5.24
N PRO A 65 -11.67 1.58 4.96
CA PRO A 65 -11.89 2.21 3.68
C PRO A 65 -11.19 1.47 2.56
N VAL A 66 -11.73 1.56 1.34
CA VAL A 66 -11.04 1.12 0.13
C VAL A 66 -10.82 2.31 -0.81
N ILE A 67 -9.73 2.28 -1.56
CA ILE A 67 -9.26 3.41 -2.35
C ILE A 67 -8.89 2.95 -3.75
N GLU A 68 -9.33 3.71 -4.75
CA GLU A 68 -8.88 3.57 -6.13
C GLU A 68 -8.75 4.95 -6.80
N GLY A 69 -7.56 5.25 -7.29
CA GLY A 69 -7.26 6.52 -7.94
C GLY A 69 -7.52 7.72 -7.03
N SER A 70 -8.36 8.64 -7.46
CA SER A 70 -8.73 9.85 -6.71
C SER A 70 -9.95 9.69 -5.79
N ARG A 71 -10.39 8.48 -5.51
CA ARG A 71 -11.61 8.21 -4.75
C ARG A 71 -11.37 7.30 -3.55
N VAL A 72 -12.02 7.63 -2.45
CA VAL A 72 -12.14 6.79 -1.28
C VAL A 72 -13.59 6.37 -1.07
N TYR A 73 -13.79 5.11 -0.75
CA TYR A 73 -15.11 4.53 -0.53
C TYR A 73 -15.19 4.04 0.92
N THR A 74 -16.23 4.48 1.60
CA THR A 74 -16.46 4.19 3.02
C THR A 74 -17.88 3.74 3.25
N VAL A 75 -18.09 2.99 4.33
CA VAL A 75 -19.43 2.73 4.85
C VAL A 75 -19.74 3.75 5.94
N ARG A 76 -20.81 4.52 5.73
CA ARG A 76 -21.27 5.56 6.67
C ARG A 76 -22.73 5.31 7.02
N GLN A 77 -22.96 4.23 7.75
CA GLN A 77 -24.28 3.76 8.17
C GLN A 77 -24.76 4.55 9.39
N THR A 78 -25.98 5.08 9.34
CA THR A 78 -26.54 5.97 10.38
C THR A 78 -27.42 5.26 11.40
N GLY A 79 -27.69 3.98 11.20
CA GLY A 79 -28.49 3.13 12.08
C GLY A 79 -28.35 1.67 11.69
N PHE A 80 -29.09 0.79 12.38
CA PHE A 80 -29.12 -0.65 12.07
C PHE A 80 -30.45 -1.02 11.41
N PRO A 81 -30.49 -1.99 10.46
CA PRO A 81 -31.74 -2.48 9.88
C PRO A 81 -32.67 -3.09 10.96
N PRO A 82 -34.00 -3.01 10.78
CA PRO A 82 -34.73 -2.46 9.64
C PRO A 82 -34.86 -0.93 9.65
N GLU A 83 -34.33 -0.27 10.67
CA GLU A 83 -34.36 1.17 10.79
C GLU A 83 -33.46 1.85 9.75
N GLN A 84 -33.47 3.14 9.72
CA GLN A 84 -32.82 3.87 8.64
C GLN A 84 -31.31 3.74 8.63
N ILE A 85 -30.79 3.14 7.59
CA ILE A 85 -29.36 3.15 7.27
C ILE A 85 -29.03 4.13 6.14
N GLY A 86 -30.05 4.81 5.60
CA GLY A 86 -29.88 5.78 4.52
C GLY A 86 -29.22 5.18 3.26
N SER A 87 -28.31 5.93 2.67
CA SER A 87 -27.40 5.48 1.61
C SER A 87 -26.00 5.30 2.21
N PRO A 88 -25.69 4.11 2.75
CA PRO A 88 -24.53 3.93 3.60
C PRO A 88 -23.20 3.80 2.83
N ILE A 89 -23.24 3.53 1.54
CA ILE A 89 -22.04 3.49 0.70
C ILE A 89 -21.75 4.91 0.23
N VAL A 90 -20.58 5.42 0.58
CA VAL A 90 -20.19 6.80 0.31
C VAL A 90 -18.89 6.81 -0.47
N CYS A 91 -18.88 7.54 -1.59
CA CYS A 91 -17.68 7.90 -2.31
C CYS A 91 -17.31 9.34 -2.02
N GLN A 92 -16.05 9.56 -1.65
CA GLN A 92 -15.49 10.88 -1.42
C GLN A 92 -14.29 11.12 -2.34
N ASP A 93 -14.10 12.38 -2.70
CA ASP A 93 -12.87 12.82 -3.36
C ASP A 93 -11.69 12.70 -2.41
N LEU A 94 -10.65 11.99 -2.81
CA LEU A 94 -9.49 11.72 -1.97
C LEU A 94 -8.71 12.99 -1.58
N ALA A 95 -8.70 13.99 -2.46
CA ALA A 95 -7.94 15.23 -2.22
C ALA A 95 -8.63 16.17 -1.23
N THR A 96 -9.96 16.23 -1.25
CA THR A 96 -10.76 17.24 -0.55
C THR A 96 -11.69 16.69 0.52
N GLY A 97 -12.00 15.38 0.48
CA GLY A 97 -13.02 14.76 1.33
C GLY A 97 -14.47 15.08 0.92
N ALA A 98 -14.67 15.80 -0.18
CA ALA A 98 -16.01 16.12 -0.67
C ALA A 98 -16.76 14.84 -1.07
N GLU A 99 -18.00 14.71 -0.66
CA GLU A 99 -18.87 13.62 -1.05
C GLU A 99 -19.23 13.75 -2.54
N LEU A 100 -18.89 12.75 -3.33
CA LEU A 100 -19.15 12.71 -4.77
C LEU A 100 -20.48 12.05 -5.08
N TRP A 101 -20.76 10.93 -4.42
CA TRP A 101 -22.02 10.21 -4.52
C TRP A 101 -22.25 9.30 -3.31
N THR A 102 -23.50 8.90 -3.13
CA THR A 102 -23.88 7.87 -2.16
C THR A 102 -24.77 6.83 -2.79
N ALA A 103 -24.69 5.59 -2.32
CA ALA A 103 -25.52 4.50 -2.81
C ALA A 103 -26.05 3.64 -1.66
N ASN A 104 -27.12 2.93 -1.97
CA ASN A 104 -27.72 1.94 -1.09
C ASN A 104 -27.87 0.62 -1.86
N ILE A 105 -27.85 -0.48 -1.13
CA ILE A 105 -28.17 -1.81 -1.63
C ILE A 105 -29.30 -2.41 -0.83
N PRO A 106 -30.14 -3.29 -1.41
CA PRO A 106 -31.28 -3.87 -0.70
C PRO A 106 -30.88 -4.55 0.61
N ALA A 107 -31.66 -4.37 1.65
CA ALA A 107 -31.51 -5.06 2.93
C ALA A 107 -32.44 -6.28 3.00
N ASN A 108 -31.96 -7.37 3.59
CA ASN A 108 -32.76 -8.54 3.93
C ASN A 108 -33.08 -8.54 5.42
N ALA A 109 -34.08 -9.33 5.81
CA ALA A 109 -34.35 -9.56 7.21
C ALA A 109 -33.13 -10.20 7.90
N GLY A 110 -32.70 -9.63 9.02
CA GLY A 110 -31.52 -10.10 9.77
C GLY A 110 -30.20 -9.46 9.37
N ASP A 111 -30.15 -8.64 8.31
CA ASP A 111 -28.99 -7.82 8.03
C ASP A 111 -28.79 -6.78 9.14
N TRP A 112 -27.56 -6.51 9.51
CA TRP A 112 -27.24 -5.43 10.43
C TRP A 112 -26.25 -4.42 9.88
N THR A 113 -25.53 -4.76 8.81
CA THR A 113 -24.54 -3.87 8.20
C THR A 113 -24.51 -3.97 6.68
N THR A 114 -24.12 -2.86 6.09
CA THR A 114 -23.55 -2.81 4.73
C THR A 114 -22.04 -2.85 4.86
N TRP A 115 -21.34 -3.50 3.95
CA TRP A 115 -19.90 -3.45 3.89
C TRP A 115 -19.42 -3.33 2.44
N ILE A 116 -18.29 -2.67 2.26
CA ILE A 116 -17.60 -2.57 0.97
C ILE A 116 -16.60 -3.70 0.90
N ALA A 117 -16.81 -4.59 -0.06
CA ALA A 117 -15.99 -5.78 -0.23
C ALA A 117 -14.64 -5.46 -0.89
N GLY A 118 -14.61 -4.45 -1.74
CA GLY A 118 -13.42 -4.01 -2.43
C GLY A 118 -13.72 -3.07 -3.60
N VAL A 119 -12.65 -2.56 -4.22
CA VAL A 119 -12.70 -1.72 -5.41
C VAL A 119 -11.64 -2.17 -6.40
N LYS A 120 -11.98 -2.24 -7.70
CA LYS A 120 -11.03 -2.56 -8.75
C LYS A 120 -11.56 -2.20 -10.14
N ASP A 121 -10.70 -1.57 -10.93
CA ASP A 121 -10.93 -1.25 -12.35
C ASP A 121 -12.27 -0.51 -12.57
N GLY A 122 -12.51 0.52 -11.75
CA GLY A 122 -13.71 1.35 -11.83
C GLY A 122 -14.99 0.69 -11.31
N ARG A 123 -14.88 -0.37 -10.49
CA ARG A 123 -16.02 -1.09 -9.91
C ARG A 123 -15.89 -1.19 -8.40
N VAL A 124 -16.94 -0.81 -7.68
CA VAL A 124 -17.07 -0.97 -6.24
C VAL A 124 -17.94 -2.18 -5.94
N TYR A 125 -17.45 -3.08 -5.11
CA TYR A 125 -18.17 -4.28 -4.71
C TYR A 125 -18.67 -4.12 -3.30
N ALA A 126 -19.95 -4.36 -3.08
CA ALA A 126 -20.60 -4.20 -1.79
C ALA A 126 -21.61 -5.31 -1.52
N ALA A 127 -21.79 -5.62 -0.25
CA ALA A 127 -22.81 -6.57 0.19
C ALA A 127 -23.39 -6.15 1.54
N ARG A 128 -24.39 -6.90 2.00
CA ARG A 128 -24.90 -6.82 3.36
C ARG A 128 -24.51 -8.05 4.14
N SER A 129 -24.48 -7.91 5.45
CA SER A 129 -24.20 -9.01 6.34
C SER A 129 -25.01 -8.90 7.63
N GLY A 130 -25.26 -10.04 8.24
CA GLY A 130 -25.93 -10.19 9.52
C GLY A 130 -25.13 -11.09 10.47
N ASN A 131 -25.65 -11.32 11.65
CA ASN A 131 -25.05 -12.21 12.63
C ASN A 131 -25.18 -13.69 12.20
N GLY A 132 -24.07 -14.39 12.19
CA GLY A 132 -24.01 -15.81 11.88
C GLY A 132 -24.22 -16.15 10.41
N GLY A 133 -24.17 -17.43 10.08
CA GLY A 133 -24.31 -17.97 8.71
C GLY A 133 -25.74 -17.99 8.16
N SER A 134 -26.71 -17.38 8.86
CA SER A 134 -28.14 -17.43 8.49
C SER A 134 -28.56 -16.37 7.47
N VAL A 135 -27.75 -15.33 7.29
CA VAL A 135 -28.05 -14.23 6.36
C VAL A 135 -27.45 -14.54 5.00
N SER A 136 -28.32 -14.53 3.99
CA SER A 136 -27.93 -14.72 2.61
C SER A 136 -27.98 -13.40 1.87
N ALA A 137 -26.84 -12.94 1.36
CA ALA A 137 -26.72 -11.68 0.64
C ALA A 137 -26.11 -11.89 -0.74
N ARG A 138 -26.45 -11.02 -1.68
CA ARG A 138 -25.84 -10.97 -3.01
C ARG A 138 -24.70 -9.96 -3.01
N LEU A 139 -23.69 -10.23 -3.83
CA LEU A 139 -22.67 -9.24 -4.14
C LEU A 139 -23.24 -8.26 -5.15
N HIS A 140 -23.12 -6.97 -4.86
CA HIS A 140 -23.50 -5.88 -5.76
C HIS A 140 -22.25 -5.24 -6.32
N CYS A 141 -22.21 -5.03 -7.62
CA CYS A 141 -21.19 -4.26 -8.31
C CYS A 141 -21.76 -2.90 -8.68
N LEU A 142 -21.11 -1.85 -8.23
CA LEU A 142 -21.48 -0.47 -8.50
C LEU A 142 -20.42 0.17 -9.40
N ASP A 143 -20.85 1.06 -10.26
CA ASP A 143 -19.96 1.94 -11.01
C ASP A 143 -19.23 2.89 -10.06
N ALA A 144 -17.91 2.87 -10.07
CA ALA A 144 -17.08 3.64 -9.14
C ALA A 144 -17.18 5.17 -9.36
N ALA A 145 -17.60 5.62 -10.54
CA ALA A 145 -17.75 7.03 -10.83
C ALA A 145 -19.10 7.61 -10.39
N THR A 146 -20.15 6.79 -10.38
CA THR A 146 -21.54 7.25 -10.20
C THR A 146 -22.28 6.60 -9.03
N GLY A 147 -21.82 5.47 -8.54
CA GLY A 147 -22.52 4.65 -7.54
C GLY A 147 -23.71 3.85 -8.10
N ALA A 148 -23.97 3.89 -9.41
CA ALA A 148 -25.03 3.14 -10.03
C ALA A 148 -24.75 1.64 -10.02
N THR A 149 -25.75 0.81 -9.74
CA THR A 149 -25.61 -0.65 -9.80
C THR A 149 -25.38 -1.11 -11.23
N LEU A 150 -24.25 -1.74 -11.49
CA LEU A 150 -23.92 -2.36 -12.77
C LEU A 150 -24.54 -3.77 -12.87
N TRP A 151 -24.39 -4.54 -11.80
CA TRP A 151 -24.98 -5.88 -11.68
C TRP A 151 -25.11 -6.30 -10.21
N THR A 152 -25.93 -7.33 -10.00
CA THR A 152 -26.05 -8.04 -8.73
C THR A 152 -25.75 -9.52 -9.01
N SER A 153 -24.95 -10.16 -8.17
CA SER A 153 -24.56 -11.57 -8.39
C SER A 153 -25.77 -12.49 -8.53
N VAL A 154 -25.64 -13.51 -9.37
CA VAL A 154 -26.72 -14.50 -9.61
C VAL A 154 -26.97 -15.30 -8.36
N ASP A 155 -25.88 -15.73 -7.70
CA ASP A 155 -25.92 -16.50 -6.46
C ASP A 155 -25.88 -15.62 -5.24
N ALA A 156 -26.69 -15.97 -4.25
CA ALA A 156 -26.62 -15.39 -2.93
C ALA A 156 -25.50 -16.06 -2.13
N GLN A 157 -24.79 -15.27 -1.32
CA GLN A 157 -23.74 -15.73 -0.43
C GLN A 157 -24.30 -15.83 0.99
N ASN A 158 -23.77 -16.76 1.78
CA ASN A 158 -24.02 -16.73 3.21
C ASN A 158 -23.36 -15.48 3.80
N GLY A 159 -24.04 -14.78 4.69
CA GLY A 159 -23.49 -13.60 5.34
C GLY A 159 -22.21 -13.88 6.14
N GLY A 160 -21.56 -12.83 6.59
CA GLY A 160 -20.42 -12.89 7.49
C GLY A 160 -19.04 -12.81 6.84
N ALA A 161 -18.94 -12.47 5.55
CA ALA A 161 -17.67 -12.31 4.86
C ALA A 161 -17.11 -10.89 5.00
N TYR A 162 -16.84 -10.42 6.23
CA TYR A 162 -16.38 -9.05 6.50
C TYR A 162 -15.00 -8.72 5.95
N ASP A 163 -14.21 -9.72 5.56
CA ASP A 163 -12.89 -9.50 4.98
C ASP A 163 -12.94 -9.01 3.53
N GLY A 164 -14.11 -9.02 2.91
CA GLY A 164 -14.28 -8.58 1.55
C GLY A 164 -13.75 -9.55 0.50
N VAL A 165 -13.63 -9.05 -0.72
CA VAL A 165 -13.15 -9.82 -1.86
C VAL A 165 -11.64 -9.72 -2.01
N VAL A 166 -11.03 -10.71 -2.64
CA VAL A 166 -9.74 -10.56 -3.32
C VAL A 166 -9.97 -10.63 -4.81
N PHE A 167 -9.11 -9.99 -5.59
CA PHE A 167 -9.27 -9.91 -7.03
C PHE A 167 -8.28 -10.82 -7.74
N ALA A 168 -8.79 -11.68 -8.60
CA ALA A 168 -7.97 -12.40 -9.56
C ALA A 168 -7.25 -11.42 -10.51
N PRO A 169 -6.17 -11.83 -11.21
CA PRO A 169 -5.43 -10.93 -12.09
C PRO A 169 -6.27 -10.25 -13.20
N ASN A 170 -7.33 -10.91 -13.65
CA ASN A 170 -8.27 -10.36 -14.65
C ASN A 170 -9.36 -9.47 -14.05
N GLY A 171 -9.36 -9.21 -12.73
CA GLY A 171 -10.32 -8.37 -12.04
C GLY A 171 -11.53 -9.10 -11.44
N ASP A 172 -11.68 -10.39 -11.64
CA ASP A 172 -12.79 -11.15 -11.07
C ASP A 172 -12.74 -11.19 -9.55
N PRO A 173 -13.82 -10.86 -8.85
CA PRO A 173 -13.86 -10.95 -7.40
C PRO A 173 -14.00 -12.42 -6.94
N ILE A 174 -13.16 -12.80 -5.99
CA ILE A 174 -13.24 -14.07 -5.25
C ILE A 174 -13.72 -13.76 -3.84
N VAL A 175 -14.86 -14.32 -3.48
CA VAL A 175 -15.51 -14.15 -2.18
C VAL A 175 -15.46 -15.45 -1.42
N SER A 176 -14.99 -15.42 -0.18
CA SER A 176 -15.00 -16.54 0.73
C SER A 176 -15.95 -16.26 1.90
N THR A 177 -16.86 -17.17 2.16
CA THR A 177 -17.82 -17.09 3.27
C THR A 177 -17.73 -18.33 4.17
N TYR A 178 -18.66 -18.52 5.10
CA TYR A 178 -18.63 -19.64 6.05
C TYR A 178 -18.58 -21.02 5.43
N SER A 179 -19.30 -21.22 4.34
CA SER A 179 -19.54 -22.56 3.80
C SER A 179 -19.11 -22.73 2.36
N ARG A 180 -18.77 -21.65 1.68
CA ARG A 180 -18.45 -21.70 0.26
C ARG A 180 -17.48 -20.58 -0.14
N ILE A 181 -16.85 -20.79 -1.29
CA ILE A 181 -16.07 -19.79 -2.02
C ILE A 181 -16.76 -19.61 -3.37
N TRP A 182 -16.80 -18.38 -3.88
CA TRP A 182 -17.27 -18.04 -5.22
C TRP A 182 -16.23 -17.21 -5.95
N ARG A 183 -16.11 -17.43 -7.24
CA ARG A 183 -15.53 -16.48 -8.16
C ARG A 183 -16.61 -16.02 -9.13
N PHE A 184 -16.78 -14.72 -9.23
CA PHE A 184 -17.74 -14.10 -10.14
C PHE A 184 -17.01 -13.45 -11.30
N ASP A 185 -17.63 -13.45 -12.46
CA ASP A 185 -17.22 -12.65 -13.60
C ASP A 185 -17.42 -11.17 -13.27
N HIS A 186 -16.34 -10.39 -13.35
CA HIS A 186 -16.36 -8.97 -12.97
C HIS A 186 -17.25 -8.10 -13.85
N ALA A 187 -17.53 -8.50 -15.09
CA ALA A 187 -18.35 -7.73 -16.01
C ALA A 187 -19.85 -8.01 -15.85
N THR A 188 -20.22 -9.24 -15.48
CA THR A 188 -21.62 -9.70 -15.53
C THR A 188 -22.19 -10.15 -14.18
N GLY A 189 -21.36 -10.45 -13.18
CA GLY A 189 -21.79 -11.02 -11.90
C GLY A 189 -22.22 -12.50 -11.97
N GLN A 190 -21.95 -13.16 -13.09
CA GLN A 190 -22.21 -14.59 -13.24
C GLN A 190 -21.17 -15.39 -12.44
N THR A 191 -21.59 -16.48 -11.83
CA THR A 191 -20.69 -17.40 -11.13
C THR A 191 -19.82 -18.16 -12.12
N ILE A 192 -18.51 -17.95 -12.06
CA ILE A 192 -17.54 -18.71 -12.86
C ILE A 192 -17.36 -20.09 -12.24
N TRP A 193 -17.13 -20.12 -10.94
CA TRP A 193 -17.08 -21.36 -10.16
C TRP A 193 -17.49 -21.12 -8.71
N THR A 194 -17.88 -22.17 -8.03
CA THR A 194 -18.14 -22.16 -6.58
C THR A 194 -17.66 -23.46 -5.96
N SER A 195 -17.10 -23.39 -4.76
CA SER A 195 -16.54 -24.53 -4.06
C SER A 195 -17.00 -24.59 -2.60
N PRO A 196 -17.39 -25.76 -2.08
CA PRO A 196 -17.78 -25.90 -0.69
C PRO A 196 -16.57 -25.81 0.24
N ARG A 197 -16.77 -25.19 1.41
CA ARG A 197 -15.83 -25.19 2.53
C ARG A 197 -16.31 -26.14 3.62
N VAL A 198 -15.39 -26.62 4.43
CA VAL A 198 -15.73 -27.52 5.58
C VAL A 198 -16.23 -26.73 6.79
N GLY A 199 -16.46 -25.49 6.63
CA GLY A 199 -16.93 -24.62 7.67
C GLY A 199 -15.82 -23.74 8.20
N SER A 200 -16.19 -22.51 8.40
CA SER A 200 -15.42 -21.49 9.08
C SER A 200 -16.21 -21.07 10.28
N VAL A 201 -15.55 -20.47 11.23
CA VAL A 201 -16.23 -19.80 12.32
C VAL A 201 -16.76 -18.45 11.85
N SER A 202 -17.75 -17.91 12.50
CA SER A 202 -18.45 -16.69 12.12
C SER A 202 -17.53 -15.46 12.01
N GLY A 203 -17.79 -14.57 11.06
CA GLY A 203 -17.17 -13.26 10.92
C GLY A 203 -16.10 -13.22 9.85
N HIS A 204 -14.85 -13.15 10.22
CA HIS A 204 -13.72 -13.07 9.30
C HIS A 204 -13.39 -14.45 8.76
N CYS A 205 -13.76 -14.71 7.54
CA CYS A 205 -13.61 -16.01 6.86
C CYS A 205 -13.07 -15.84 5.42
N GLY A 206 -12.42 -14.73 5.16
CA GLY A 206 -11.81 -14.41 3.89
C GLY A 206 -10.65 -15.33 3.53
N GLY A 207 -10.03 -15.05 2.41
CA GLY A 207 -8.85 -15.72 1.95
C GLY A 207 -7.85 -14.74 1.33
N ALA A 208 -6.63 -15.19 1.13
CA ALA A 208 -5.56 -14.45 0.47
C ALA A 208 -5.15 -15.13 -0.83
N LEU A 209 -4.79 -14.34 -1.82
CA LEU A 209 -4.42 -14.80 -3.16
C LEU A 209 -2.97 -14.44 -3.48
N HIS A 210 -2.20 -15.42 -3.93
CA HIS A 210 -0.86 -15.24 -4.48
C HIS A 210 -0.72 -16.05 -5.77
N GLY A 211 -0.59 -15.36 -6.90
CA GLY A 211 -0.63 -16.02 -8.22
C GLY A 211 -1.99 -16.69 -8.46
N ASP A 212 -1.97 -18.00 -8.68
CA ASP A 212 -3.15 -18.86 -8.81
C ASP A 212 -3.55 -19.58 -7.52
N ALA A 213 -2.78 -19.40 -6.45
CA ALA A 213 -3.03 -20.03 -5.16
C ALA A 213 -3.93 -19.14 -4.28
N PHE A 214 -5.11 -19.63 -3.95
CA PHE A 214 -6.01 -19.00 -3.01
C PHE A 214 -6.04 -19.82 -1.70
N TYR A 215 -5.79 -19.14 -0.59
CA TYR A 215 -5.67 -19.78 0.73
C TYR A 215 -6.81 -19.36 1.63
N THR A 216 -7.41 -20.34 2.31
CA THR A 216 -8.44 -20.12 3.34
C THR A 216 -8.11 -20.89 4.60
N ALA A 217 -8.57 -20.39 5.75
CA ALA A 217 -8.50 -21.12 7.00
C ALA A 217 -9.79 -21.93 7.23
N GLU A 218 -9.65 -23.21 7.51
CA GLU A 218 -10.75 -24.16 7.61
C GLU A 218 -10.76 -24.85 8.97
N VAL A 219 -11.95 -25.10 9.50
CA VAL A 219 -12.12 -26.01 10.64
C VAL A 219 -11.98 -27.44 10.14
N VAL A 220 -11.09 -28.21 10.73
CA VAL A 220 -10.86 -29.63 10.42
C VAL A 220 -10.93 -30.46 11.70
N GLY A 221 -11.09 -31.78 11.58
CA GLY A 221 -11.21 -32.65 12.75
C GLY A 221 -10.05 -32.49 13.73
N GLY A 222 -10.35 -32.03 14.95
CA GLY A 222 -9.38 -31.79 16.01
C GLY A 222 -8.67 -30.43 15.99
N GLY A 223 -9.05 -29.51 15.08
CA GLY A 223 -8.43 -28.19 15.01
C GLY A 223 -8.81 -27.44 13.75
N HIS A 224 -7.83 -26.84 13.12
CA HIS A 224 -7.99 -26.07 11.88
C HIS A 224 -6.74 -26.22 11.00
N ALA A 225 -6.90 -25.93 9.71
CA ALA A 225 -5.82 -25.98 8.72
C ALA A 225 -6.01 -24.90 7.66
N ILE A 226 -4.94 -24.56 6.97
CA ILE A 226 -5.03 -23.77 5.75
C ILE A 226 -5.30 -24.70 4.59
N ARG A 227 -6.26 -24.36 3.73
CA ARG A 227 -6.48 -25.00 2.44
C ARG A 227 -5.98 -24.10 1.32
N ARG A 228 -5.35 -24.76 0.34
CA ARG A 228 -5.06 -24.14 -0.95
C ARG A 228 -6.09 -24.57 -1.98
N TRP A 229 -6.55 -23.58 -2.72
CA TRP A 229 -7.45 -23.71 -3.85
C TRP A 229 -6.77 -23.18 -5.11
N ASP A 230 -7.05 -23.77 -6.23
CA ASP A 230 -6.71 -23.18 -7.53
C ASP A 230 -7.72 -22.07 -7.83
N ALA A 231 -7.25 -20.83 -7.89
CA ALA A 231 -8.12 -19.65 -8.07
C ALA A 231 -8.79 -19.59 -9.45
N ASN A 232 -8.28 -20.32 -10.45
CA ASN A 232 -8.86 -20.35 -11.79
C ASN A 232 -10.03 -21.33 -11.89
N THR A 233 -9.93 -22.45 -11.19
CA THR A 233 -10.90 -23.56 -11.31
C THR A 233 -11.76 -23.75 -10.06
N GLY A 234 -11.36 -23.20 -8.90
CA GLY A 234 -12.01 -23.45 -7.62
C GLY A 234 -11.73 -24.82 -7.02
N VAL A 235 -10.87 -25.63 -7.64
CA VAL A 235 -10.54 -26.96 -7.16
C VAL A 235 -9.62 -26.86 -5.95
N GLN A 236 -9.94 -27.61 -4.89
CA GLN A 236 -9.05 -27.78 -3.74
C GLN A 236 -7.80 -28.54 -4.17
N VAL A 237 -6.62 -27.95 -3.95
CA VAL A 237 -5.34 -28.56 -4.29
C VAL A 237 -4.87 -29.46 -3.14
N TYR A 238 -4.85 -28.94 -1.92
CA TYR A 238 -4.51 -29.70 -0.71
C TYR A 238 -5.06 -29.03 0.55
N THR A 239 -5.01 -29.77 1.67
CA THR A 239 -5.18 -29.26 3.03
C THR A 239 -3.82 -29.35 3.74
N GLY A 240 -3.39 -28.25 4.33
CA GLY A 240 -2.15 -28.17 5.10
C GLY A 240 -2.21 -28.92 6.44
N PRO A 241 -1.15 -28.85 7.25
CA PRO A 241 -1.10 -29.48 8.55
C PRO A 241 -2.20 -28.98 9.48
N THR A 242 -2.76 -29.90 10.27
CA THR A 242 -3.73 -29.54 11.32
C THR A 242 -3.02 -28.81 12.45
N MET A 243 -3.52 -27.64 12.78
CA MET A 243 -3.12 -26.86 13.97
C MET A 243 -4.15 -27.13 15.07
N ASN A 244 -3.69 -27.50 16.25
CA ASN A 244 -4.56 -27.73 17.39
C ASN A 244 -5.16 -26.43 17.90
N GLY A 245 -6.36 -26.52 18.49
CA GLY A 245 -7.09 -25.41 19.07
C GLY A 245 -8.20 -24.90 18.15
N PHE A 246 -8.81 -23.81 18.55
CA PHE A 246 -10.00 -23.27 17.92
C PHE A 246 -9.63 -22.07 17.04
N LEU A 247 -10.03 -22.10 15.78
CA LEU A 247 -9.91 -20.95 14.89
C LEU A 247 -11.08 -20.01 15.10
N HIS A 248 -10.80 -18.78 15.45
CA HIS A 248 -11.80 -17.75 15.57
C HIS A 248 -11.48 -16.58 14.64
N GLN A 249 -12.31 -16.39 13.63
CA GLN A 249 -12.36 -15.18 12.80
C GLN A 249 -10.98 -14.66 12.30
N THR A 250 -10.19 -15.53 11.68
CA THR A 250 -8.88 -15.13 11.12
C THR A 250 -8.79 -15.43 9.64
N THR A 251 -8.08 -14.55 8.94
CA THR A 251 -7.85 -14.65 7.49
C THR A 251 -6.36 -14.84 7.24
N PRO A 252 -5.96 -15.78 6.37
CA PRO A 252 -4.58 -15.90 5.95
C PRO A 252 -4.10 -14.63 5.25
N MET A 253 -2.80 -14.36 5.33
CA MET A 253 -2.11 -13.41 4.46
C MET A 253 -0.91 -14.09 3.80
N VAL A 254 -0.40 -13.52 2.71
CA VAL A 254 0.72 -14.08 1.96
C VAL A 254 1.81 -13.03 1.79
N GLY A 255 3.05 -13.37 2.13
CA GLY A 255 4.21 -12.52 1.95
C GLY A 255 4.61 -12.36 0.48
N LEU A 256 5.59 -11.50 0.24
CA LEU A 256 6.11 -11.23 -1.09
C LEU A 256 6.76 -12.46 -1.74
N ASP A 257 7.34 -13.32 -0.93
CA ASP A 257 8.01 -14.57 -1.33
C ASP A 257 7.07 -15.79 -1.40
N GLY A 258 5.76 -15.58 -1.16
CA GLY A 258 4.76 -16.65 -1.13
C GLY A 258 4.63 -17.37 0.21
N THR A 259 5.33 -16.93 1.25
CA THR A 259 5.14 -17.45 2.62
C THR A 259 3.72 -17.16 3.07
N VAL A 260 3.02 -18.19 3.53
CA VAL A 260 1.62 -18.10 4.00
C VAL A 260 1.62 -17.95 5.51
N TYR A 261 1.01 -16.88 5.99
CA TYR A 261 0.89 -16.57 7.41
C TYR A 261 -0.56 -16.74 7.87
N LEU A 262 -0.74 -17.30 9.06
CA LEU A 262 -2.04 -17.40 9.70
C LEU A 262 -1.95 -17.00 11.16
N PRO A 263 -2.58 -15.90 11.58
CA PRO A 263 -2.83 -15.64 12.99
C PRO A 263 -3.88 -16.65 13.49
N ARG A 264 -3.59 -17.28 14.60
CA ARG A 264 -4.51 -18.20 15.25
C ARG A 264 -4.95 -17.65 16.59
N VAL A 265 -6.24 -17.50 16.75
CA VAL A 265 -6.87 -17.24 18.03
C VAL A 265 -7.23 -18.55 18.67
N GLN A 266 -6.75 -18.78 19.87
CA GLN A 266 -7.21 -19.90 20.69
C GLN A 266 -8.25 -19.43 21.68
N ASN A 267 -9.51 -19.76 21.43
CA ASN A 267 -10.61 -19.43 22.35
C ASN A 267 -10.33 -20.08 23.72
N ASN A 268 -10.35 -19.28 24.79
CA ASN A 268 -10.06 -19.66 26.18
C ASN A 268 -8.62 -20.13 26.48
N ALA A 269 -7.67 -19.90 25.59
CA ALA A 269 -6.28 -20.14 25.90
C ALA A 269 -5.55 -18.86 26.25
N ALA A 270 -4.52 -19.01 27.05
CA ALA A 270 -3.70 -17.88 27.48
C ALA A 270 -2.82 -17.30 26.35
N VAL A 271 -2.68 -17.97 25.20
CA VAL A 271 -1.71 -17.61 24.17
C VAL A 271 -2.25 -17.86 22.78
N ASP A 272 -2.31 -16.81 21.98
CA ASP A 272 -2.49 -16.89 20.54
C ASP A 272 -1.14 -17.06 19.83
N PHE A 273 -1.16 -17.46 18.57
CA PHE A 273 0.05 -17.70 17.79
C PHE A 273 -0.07 -17.16 16.36
N MET A 274 1.04 -16.66 15.83
CA MET A 274 1.27 -16.50 14.41
C MET A 274 2.00 -17.74 13.89
N PHE A 275 1.51 -18.32 12.80
CA PHE A 275 2.14 -19.41 12.09
C PHE A 275 2.61 -18.95 10.72
N ALA A 276 3.76 -19.45 10.29
CA ALA A 276 4.29 -19.26 8.94
C ALA A 276 4.50 -20.61 8.26
N PHE A 277 4.11 -20.69 6.99
CA PHE A 277 4.21 -21.90 6.18
C PHE A 277 4.82 -21.59 4.82
N ARG A 278 5.62 -22.53 4.33
CA ARG A 278 6.07 -22.53 2.94
C ARG A 278 5.12 -23.40 2.12
N ASP A 279 4.60 -22.85 1.03
CA ASP A 279 3.89 -23.61 0.02
C ASP A 279 4.89 -24.31 -0.90
N THR A 280 4.79 -25.64 -1.00
CA THR A 280 5.62 -26.48 -1.89
C THR A 280 4.91 -26.81 -3.20
N GLY A 281 3.69 -26.31 -3.41
CA GLY A 281 2.82 -26.68 -4.52
C GLY A 281 1.98 -27.94 -4.25
N SER A 282 2.47 -28.85 -3.42
CA SER A 282 1.80 -30.09 -3.02
C SER A 282 1.42 -30.17 -1.54
N GLY A 283 1.79 -29.16 -0.75
CA GLY A 283 1.49 -29.08 0.67
C GLY A 283 2.10 -27.84 1.31
N LEU A 284 1.68 -27.55 2.55
CA LEU A 284 2.25 -26.51 3.40
C LEU A 284 3.21 -27.13 4.39
N VAL A 285 4.44 -26.61 4.43
CA VAL A 285 5.46 -27.00 5.40
C VAL A 285 5.57 -25.89 6.44
N PRO A 286 5.39 -26.19 7.75
CA PRO A 286 5.60 -25.21 8.80
C PRO A 286 7.06 -24.69 8.78
N ILE A 287 7.23 -23.37 8.86
CA ILE A 287 8.55 -22.76 8.93
C ILE A 287 8.83 -22.36 10.39
N TRP A 288 7.93 -21.58 10.98
CA TRP A 288 7.99 -21.15 12.35
C TRP A 288 6.60 -20.86 12.91
N ASN A 289 6.51 -20.82 14.23
CA ASN A 289 5.37 -20.21 14.94
C ASN A 289 5.90 -19.33 16.08
N ARG A 290 5.09 -18.33 16.46
CA ARG A 290 5.47 -17.37 17.48
C ARG A 290 4.24 -16.99 18.30
N PRO A 291 4.36 -16.87 19.65
CA PRO A 291 3.29 -16.31 20.47
C PRO A 291 2.89 -14.94 19.97
N ALA A 292 1.59 -14.70 19.86
CA ALA A 292 1.00 -13.46 19.41
C ALA A 292 0.08 -12.90 20.50
N GLY A 293 -0.31 -11.64 20.38
CA GLY A 293 -1.39 -11.05 21.14
C GLY A 293 -2.74 -11.53 20.65
N TYR A 294 -3.81 -10.99 21.21
CA TYR A 294 -5.16 -11.31 20.78
C TYR A 294 -5.35 -11.01 19.31
N CYS A 295 -5.66 -12.06 18.53
CA CYS A 295 -5.66 -12.00 17.08
C CYS A 295 -7.06 -11.94 16.46
N TYR A 296 -8.11 -11.73 17.25
CA TYR A 296 -9.48 -11.62 16.77
C TYR A 296 -9.59 -10.44 15.80
N ALA A 297 -10.00 -10.73 14.56
CA ALA A 297 -10.13 -9.74 13.51
C ALA A 297 -8.89 -8.83 13.30
N SER A 298 -7.74 -9.19 13.89
CA SER A 298 -6.51 -8.44 13.75
C SER A 298 -5.89 -8.68 12.38
N GLU A 299 -5.34 -7.62 11.81
CA GLU A 299 -4.53 -7.69 10.59
C GLU A 299 -3.06 -7.47 10.94
N PHE A 300 -2.23 -8.21 10.25
CA PHE A 300 -0.78 -8.11 10.29
C PHE A 300 -0.29 -7.52 8.98
N ALA A 301 0.98 -7.21 8.89
CA ALA A 301 1.51 -6.64 7.67
C ALA A 301 2.90 -7.20 7.36
N VAL A 302 3.24 -7.23 6.07
CA VAL A 302 4.54 -7.64 5.55
C VAL A 302 5.29 -6.42 5.04
N ALA A 303 6.57 -6.31 5.42
CA ALA A 303 7.43 -5.23 4.97
C ALA A 303 8.01 -5.50 3.56
N PRO A 304 8.58 -4.48 2.89
CA PRO A 304 9.25 -4.66 1.60
C PRO A 304 10.41 -5.66 1.60
N ASP A 305 11.04 -5.89 2.75
CA ASP A 305 12.10 -6.89 2.95
C ASP A 305 11.58 -8.26 3.39
N ASN A 306 10.25 -8.45 3.33
CA ASN A 306 9.54 -9.65 3.72
C ASN A 306 9.58 -9.96 5.23
N SER A 307 10.02 -9.02 6.09
CA SER A 307 9.77 -9.13 7.53
C SER A 307 8.29 -8.91 7.84
N VAL A 308 7.82 -9.43 8.98
CA VAL A 308 6.40 -9.42 9.36
C VAL A 308 6.22 -8.56 10.61
N TYR A 309 5.21 -7.71 10.59
CA TYR A 309 4.77 -6.95 11.76
C TYR A 309 3.56 -7.63 12.39
N MET A 310 3.63 -7.88 13.69
CA MET A 310 2.59 -8.58 14.45
C MET A 310 2.41 -8.00 15.86
N LEU A 311 1.23 -8.18 16.43
CA LEU A 311 0.96 -7.84 17.82
C LEU A 311 1.46 -8.96 18.73
N ASN A 312 2.13 -8.60 19.83
CA ASN A 312 2.49 -9.53 20.89
C ASN A 312 1.51 -9.46 22.09
N GLN A 313 1.69 -10.33 23.08
CA GLN A 313 0.83 -10.41 24.26
C GLN A 313 0.93 -9.20 25.20
N ALA A 314 2.01 -8.43 25.11
CA ALA A 314 2.20 -7.19 25.85
C ALA A 314 1.61 -5.96 25.13
N SER A 315 0.77 -6.16 24.13
CA SER A 315 0.21 -5.11 23.28
C SER A 315 1.28 -4.24 22.63
N GLN A 316 2.36 -4.86 22.18
CA GLN A 316 3.43 -4.21 21.42
C GLN A 316 3.43 -4.76 20.00
N ILE A 317 3.88 -3.96 19.05
CA ILE A 317 4.17 -4.44 17.70
C ILE A 317 5.58 -5.04 17.72
N GLU A 318 5.71 -6.25 17.21
CA GLU A 318 6.99 -6.89 16.93
C GLU A 318 7.22 -6.90 15.42
N ARG A 319 8.46 -6.64 15.02
CA ARG A 319 8.96 -6.94 13.69
C ARG A 319 9.79 -8.21 13.78
N VAL A 320 9.41 -9.20 12.98
CA VAL A 320 10.08 -10.50 12.95
C VAL A 320 10.60 -10.80 11.55
N ASP A 321 11.69 -11.51 11.47
CA ASP A 321 12.22 -12.02 10.21
C ASP A 321 11.24 -13.04 9.61
N GLY A 322 10.80 -12.80 8.37
CA GLY A 322 9.75 -13.61 7.73
C GLY A 322 10.19 -15.06 7.46
N ALA A 323 11.48 -15.30 7.27
CA ALA A 323 12.01 -16.63 6.97
C ALA A 323 12.22 -17.48 8.23
N THR A 324 12.58 -16.86 9.35
CA THR A 324 13.00 -17.57 10.57
C THR A 324 12.10 -17.34 11.78
N GLY A 325 11.25 -16.31 11.77
CA GLY A 325 10.47 -15.88 12.92
C GLY A 325 11.29 -15.22 14.03
N ALA A 326 12.57 -14.92 13.80
CA ALA A 326 13.43 -14.26 14.78
C ALA A 326 12.96 -12.82 15.03
N LEU A 327 12.96 -12.41 16.30
CA LEU A 327 12.63 -11.04 16.69
C LEU A 327 13.69 -10.08 16.18
N LEU A 328 13.30 -9.05 15.47
CA LEU A 328 14.16 -7.97 15.00
C LEU A 328 14.00 -6.71 15.85
N HIS A 329 12.77 -6.26 16.05
CA HIS A 329 12.44 -5.04 16.79
C HIS A 329 11.13 -5.19 17.57
N THR A 330 10.95 -4.34 18.60
CA THR A 330 9.71 -4.26 19.38
C THR A 330 9.37 -2.80 19.64
N SER A 331 8.11 -2.42 19.47
CA SER A 331 7.62 -1.07 19.76
C SER A 331 7.43 -0.83 21.26
N ASN A 332 7.16 0.43 21.62
CA ASN A 332 6.52 0.72 22.89
C ASN A 332 5.16 0.01 22.97
N THR A 333 4.68 -0.23 24.20
CA THR A 333 3.34 -0.77 24.44
C THR A 333 2.29 0.21 23.89
N LEU A 334 1.37 -0.30 23.06
CA LEU A 334 0.21 0.46 22.61
C LEU A 334 -0.68 0.73 23.84
N VAL A 335 -1.45 1.82 23.79
CA VAL A 335 -2.35 2.14 24.92
C VAL A 335 -3.36 1.02 25.16
N ALA A 336 -3.91 0.99 26.37
CA ALA A 336 -5.01 0.11 26.75
C ALA A 336 -6.17 0.20 25.74
N ASP A 337 -7.03 -0.82 25.72
CA ASP A 337 -8.11 -1.02 24.74
C ASP A 337 -7.62 -1.40 23.33
N THR A 338 -6.45 -2.04 23.23
CA THR A 338 -6.06 -2.69 21.98
C THR A 338 -6.97 -3.89 21.75
N TRP A 339 -7.93 -3.71 20.84
CA TRP A 339 -9.00 -4.68 20.61
C TRP A 339 -8.80 -5.44 19.30
N GLU A 340 -8.73 -4.72 18.19
CA GLU A 340 -8.61 -5.27 16.84
C GLU A 340 -7.55 -4.48 16.06
N PRO A 341 -6.27 -4.64 16.41
CA PRO A 341 -5.22 -3.88 15.77
C PRO A 341 -5.14 -4.21 14.28
N ARG A 342 -4.98 -3.18 13.47
CA ARG A 342 -4.81 -3.29 12.04
C ARG A 342 -3.59 -2.53 11.61
N LEU A 343 -2.84 -3.12 10.70
CA LEU A 343 -1.55 -2.64 10.29
C LEU A 343 -1.52 -2.39 8.77
N GLY A 344 -0.78 -1.34 8.39
CA GLY A 344 -0.38 -1.11 7.02
C GLY A 344 1.10 -0.75 6.99
N VAL A 345 1.79 -1.09 5.91
CA VAL A 345 3.21 -0.80 5.74
C VAL A 345 3.41 -0.08 4.42
N ASP A 346 4.24 0.94 4.42
CA ASP A 346 4.56 1.70 3.24
C ASP A 346 5.81 1.18 2.51
N ALA A 347 6.09 1.74 1.33
CA ALA A 347 7.23 1.36 0.50
C ALA A 347 8.61 1.55 1.18
N MET A 348 8.66 2.33 2.26
CA MET A 348 9.88 2.58 3.05
C MET A 348 9.95 1.68 4.28
N GLY A 349 8.99 0.76 4.46
CA GLY A 349 8.89 -0.10 5.63
C GLY A 349 8.37 0.61 6.89
N LYS A 350 7.79 1.82 6.76
CA LYS A 350 7.15 2.52 7.87
C LYS A 350 5.81 1.86 8.17
N VAL A 351 5.51 1.70 9.44
CA VAL A 351 4.31 0.99 9.89
C VAL A 351 3.28 1.99 10.38
N PHE A 352 2.03 1.74 10.02
CA PHE A 352 0.84 2.50 10.42
C PHE A 352 -0.09 1.55 11.15
N VAL A 353 -0.39 1.87 12.41
CA VAL A 353 -1.09 0.96 13.31
C VAL A 353 -2.31 1.63 13.93
N SER A 354 -3.46 0.96 13.82
CA SER A 354 -4.64 1.22 14.64
C SER A 354 -4.68 0.24 15.81
N ASN A 355 -5.01 0.68 17.03
CA ASN A 355 -5.25 -0.25 18.14
C ASN A 355 -6.65 -0.89 18.09
N GLY A 356 -7.51 -0.48 17.16
CA GLY A 356 -8.89 -0.93 17.13
C GLY A 356 -9.74 -0.45 18.30
N GLY A 357 -9.25 0.51 19.08
CA GLY A 357 -9.83 0.90 20.36
C GLY A 357 -11.24 1.50 20.27
N PHE A 358 -12.05 1.21 21.29
CA PHE A 358 -13.41 1.66 21.44
C PHE A 358 -13.74 1.77 22.94
N PRO A 359 -13.86 2.99 23.55
CA PRO A 359 -13.80 4.33 22.93
C PRO A 359 -12.39 4.92 22.75
N ASN A 360 -11.35 4.35 23.33
CA ASN A 360 -10.02 4.92 23.43
C ASN A 360 -9.14 4.55 22.22
N GLY A 361 -9.62 4.85 21.02
CA GLY A 361 -8.89 4.62 19.78
C GLY A 361 -7.70 5.56 19.61
N ARG A 362 -6.62 5.01 19.08
CA ARG A 362 -5.42 5.75 18.70
C ARG A 362 -4.81 5.15 17.45
N PHE A 363 -4.19 5.98 16.68
CA PHE A 363 -3.46 5.62 15.49
C PHE A 363 -2.00 6.04 15.62
N TRP A 364 -1.08 5.16 15.27
CA TRP A 364 0.38 5.38 15.34
C TRP A 364 1.02 5.25 13.98
N SER A 365 2.17 5.89 13.85
CA SER A 365 3.17 5.57 12.84
C SER A 365 4.51 5.28 13.49
N PHE A 366 5.17 4.24 13.01
CA PHE A 366 6.50 3.83 13.44
C PHE A 366 7.47 3.81 12.26
N ASN A 367 8.75 3.99 12.55
CA ASN A 367 9.81 3.65 11.63
C ASN A 367 9.90 2.12 11.45
N ALA A 368 10.70 1.67 10.48
CA ALA A 368 10.90 0.24 10.26
C ALA A 368 11.52 -0.49 11.47
N ASP A 369 12.28 0.21 12.32
CA ASP A 369 12.84 -0.28 13.59
C ASP A 369 11.87 -0.18 14.77
N LEU A 370 10.61 0.17 14.51
CA LEU A 370 9.54 0.34 15.49
C LEU A 370 9.75 1.47 16.50
N THR A 371 10.66 2.42 16.24
CA THR A 371 10.66 3.70 16.96
C THR A 371 9.44 4.52 16.56
N GLU A 372 8.70 5.06 17.54
CA GLU A 372 7.51 5.86 17.29
C GLU A 372 7.85 7.14 16.53
N ARG A 373 7.14 7.43 15.47
CA ARG A 373 7.25 8.67 14.69
C ARG A 373 6.24 9.70 15.16
N TRP A 374 5.00 9.28 15.29
CA TRP A 374 3.89 10.10 15.75
C TRP A 374 2.69 9.23 16.13
N SER A 375 1.77 9.80 16.90
CA SER A 375 0.46 9.20 17.16
C SER A 375 -0.63 10.25 17.30
N VAL A 376 -1.87 9.84 17.02
CA VAL A 376 -3.07 10.69 17.16
C VAL A 376 -4.20 9.91 17.80
N ALA A 377 -5.00 10.58 18.62
CA ALA A 377 -6.24 10.02 19.13
C ALA A 377 -7.29 10.01 18.01
N VAL A 378 -7.91 8.87 17.80
CA VAL A 378 -9.07 8.69 16.92
C VAL A 378 -10.10 7.88 17.69
N PRO A 379 -10.96 8.53 18.45
CA PRO A 379 -11.97 7.84 19.27
C PRO A 379 -12.81 6.87 18.42
N ASN A 380 -13.09 5.69 18.97
CA ASN A 380 -13.91 4.67 18.31
C ASN A 380 -13.39 4.25 16.92
N ILE A 381 -12.08 4.14 16.75
CA ILE A 381 -11.48 3.79 15.46
C ILE A 381 -11.93 2.39 14.99
N ASN A 382 -12.09 1.43 15.90
CA ASN A 382 -12.44 0.05 15.61
C ASN A 382 -11.63 -0.45 14.38
N ILE A 383 -12.27 -1.05 13.39
CA ILE A 383 -11.61 -1.59 12.18
C ILE A 383 -11.56 -0.59 11.01
N GLY A 384 -11.70 0.71 11.29
CA GLY A 384 -11.79 1.77 10.28
C GLY A 384 -10.47 2.29 9.70
N ALA A 385 -9.34 1.60 9.90
CA ALA A 385 -8.03 2.01 9.40
C ALA A 385 -7.00 0.87 9.48
N PRO A 386 -5.82 1.02 8.82
CA PRO A 386 -5.47 2.05 7.86
C PRO A 386 -5.97 1.76 6.44
N ALA A 387 -6.03 2.79 5.59
CA ALA A 387 -6.05 2.64 4.15
C ALA A 387 -5.11 3.71 3.58
N ILE A 388 -4.13 3.32 2.77
CA ILE A 388 -3.08 4.20 2.26
C ILE A 388 -3.16 4.26 0.74
N ALA A 389 -3.48 5.44 0.23
CA ALA A 389 -3.60 5.71 -1.18
C ALA A 389 -2.25 5.72 -1.90
N SER A 390 -2.27 5.62 -3.23
CA SER A 390 -1.08 5.67 -4.08
C SER A 390 -0.32 7.00 -4.00
N ASP A 391 -0.98 8.10 -3.61
CA ASP A 391 -0.36 9.41 -3.36
C ASP A 391 0.19 9.57 -1.92
N GLY A 392 0.11 8.52 -1.09
CA GLY A 392 0.55 8.52 0.30
C GLY A 392 -0.49 9.07 1.29
N THR A 393 -1.70 9.42 0.85
CA THR A 393 -2.78 9.84 1.76
C THR A 393 -3.23 8.66 2.60
N LEU A 394 -3.21 8.83 3.92
CA LEU A 394 -3.72 7.87 4.89
C LEU A 394 -5.15 8.23 5.25
N ILE A 395 -6.08 7.29 5.08
CA ILE A 395 -7.49 7.45 5.43
C ILE A 395 -7.81 6.63 6.68
N VAL A 396 -8.56 7.27 7.58
CA VAL A 396 -9.05 6.67 8.84
C VAL A 396 -10.53 7.00 8.99
N ALA A 397 -11.35 5.98 9.24
CA ALA A 397 -12.80 6.11 9.38
C ALA A 397 -13.27 5.47 10.69
N GLY A 398 -13.60 6.27 11.69
CA GLY A 398 -14.07 5.80 13.00
C GLY A 398 -15.60 5.74 13.14
N VAL A 399 -16.06 5.12 14.22
CA VAL A 399 -17.47 5.13 14.65
C VAL A 399 -17.79 6.46 15.33
N GLY A 400 -18.94 7.07 15.03
CA GLY A 400 -19.35 8.35 15.59
C GLY A 400 -18.45 9.52 15.22
N ALA A 401 -17.51 9.33 14.26
CA ALA A 401 -16.54 10.32 13.85
C ALA A 401 -16.60 10.54 12.33
N ASN A 402 -16.04 11.65 11.90
CA ASN A 402 -15.82 11.91 10.47
C ASN A 402 -14.76 10.96 9.90
N VAL A 403 -14.70 10.88 8.58
CA VAL A 403 -13.55 10.33 7.88
C VAL A 403 -12.42 11.34 7.95
N LEU A 404 -11.22 10.88 8.29
CA LEU A 404 -10.02 11.69 8.44
C LEU A 404 -9.02 11.30 7.36
N ALA A 405 -8.44 12.29 6.71
CA ALA A 405 -7.32 12.09 5.80
C ALA A 405 -6.07 12.77 6.35
N TYR A 406 -5.04 11.98 6.52
CA TYR A 406 -3.71 12.49 6.86
C TYR A 406 -2.83 12.43 5.62
N ARG A 407 -2.17 13.51 5.37
CA ARG A 407 -1.24 13.60 4.25
C ARG A 407 0.02 14.26 4.77
N THR A 408 1.19 13.79 4.34
CA THR A 408 2.32 14.70 4.35
C THR A 408 1.80 15.94 3.65
N THR A 409 1.78 17.09 4.34
CA THR A 409 1.55 18.35 3.62
C THR A 409 2.45 18.24 2.42
N PRO A 410 1.99 18.35 1.17
CA PRO A 410 2.93 18.36 0.09
C PRO A 410 3.95 19.42 0.50
N SER A 411 5.19 19.02 0.77
CA SER A 411 6.25 19.94 0.49
C SER A 411 5.89 20.28 -0.95
N PHE A 412 5.54 21.53 -1.23
CA PHE A 412 5.24 21.95 -2.58
C PHE A 412 6.53 21.79 -3.37
N GLN A 413 6.85 20.54 -3.68
CA GLN A 413 8.00 20.11 -4.43
C GLN A 413 7.47 19.66 -5.77
N ALA A 414 7.66 20.46 -6.75
CA ALA A 414 7.35 20.10 -8.12
C ALA A 414 8.66 19.87 -8.86
N SER A 415 8.81 18.75 -9.52
CA SER A 415 9.88 18.55 -10.49
C SER A 415 9.55 19.33 -11.76
N PHE A 416 10.57 19.92 -12.38
CA PHE A 416 10.44 20.70 -13.60
C PHE A 416 11.71 20.63 -14.45
N CYS A 417 11.68 21.21 -15.65
CA CYS A 417 12.84 21.35 -16.51
C CYS A 417 13.47 19.99 -16.84
N PHE A 418 12.68 19.14 -17.46
CA PHE A 418 13.10 17.81 -17.85
C PHE A 418 13.90 17.81 -19.14
N GLY A 419 14.94 16.97 -19.18
CA GLY A 419 15.73 16.71 -20.38
C GLY A 419 15.21 15.51 -21.20
N ASP A 420 13.92 15.21 -21.12
CA ASP A 420 13.26 14.08 -21.77
C ASP A 420 12.54 14.44 -23.09
N GLY A 421 12.74 15.66 -23.56
CA GLY A 421 12.09 16.18 -24.77
C GLY A 421 10.72 16.83 -24.53
N SER A 422 10.19 16.84 -23.31
CA SER A 422 8.91 17.50 -22.97
C SER A 422 9.04 19.02 -22.78
N GLY A 423 10.28 19.54 -22.68
CA GLY A 423 10.60 20.96 -22.49
C GLY A 423 11.65 21.46 -23.49
N ALA A 424 12.63 22.23 -22.98
CA ALA A 424 13.74 22.69 -23.81
C ALA A 424 14.58 21.52 -24.34
N ALA A 425 15.12 21.68 -25.55
CA ALA A 425 15.95 20.66 -26.16
C ALA A 425 17.27 20.49 -25.42
N CYS A 426 17.68 19.25 -25.20
CA CYS A 426 19.02 18.91 -24.76
C CYS A 426 20.07 19.30 -25.81
N PRO A 427 21.30 19.74 -25.42
CA PRO A 427 22.27 20.36 -26.35
C PRO A 427 22.58 19.60 -27.63
N CYS A 428 22.64 18.26 -27.57
CA CYS A 428 22.93 17.40 -28.73
C CYS A 428 21.76 16.45 -29.05
N GLY A 429 20.54 16.75 -28.61
CA GLY A 429 19.45 15.80 -28.68
C GLY A 429 19.64 14.59 -27.74
N ASN A 430 20.51 14.68 -26.75
CA ASN A 430 20.82 13.67 -25.77
C ASN A 430 19.72 13.59 -24.70
N TYR A 431 18.50 13.26 -25.12
CA TYR A 431 17.35 13.17 -24.23
C TYR A 431 17.52 12.03 -23.23
N GLY A 432 17.13 12.31 -21.98
CA GLY A 432 17.02 11.32 -20.91
C GLY A 432 15.67 10.62 -20.89
N ALA A 433 15.46 9.78 -19.90
CA ALA A 433 14.15 9.20 -19.63
C ALA A 433 13.19 10.23 -19.02
N GLN A 434 11.89 9.91 -19.06
CA GLN A 434 10.83 10.78 -18.55
C GLN A 434 11.12 11.30 -17.14
N GLY A 435 10.98 12.61 -16.93
CA GLY A 435 11.16 13.28 -15.65
C GLY A 435 12.61 13.47 -15.19
N ARG A 436 13.60 13.14 -16.01
CA ARG A 436 15.04 13.23 -15.70
C ARG A 436 15.71 14.39 -16.45
N GLY A 437 16.96 14.66 -16.10
CA GLY A 437 17.83 15.53 -16.89
C GLY A 437 18.27 14.88 -18.20
N CYS A 438 19.05 15.61 -19.01
CA CYS A 438 19.61 15.09 -20.25
C CYS A 438 20.52 13.88 -19.99
N ALA A 439 20.64 12.96 -20.97
CA ALA A 439 21.56 11.83 -20.92
C ALA A 439 23.01 12.28 -20.70
N SER A 440 23.80 11.43 -20.07
CA SER A 440 25.23 11.63 -19.85
C SER A 440 26.03 10.44 -20.38
N SER A 441 27.36 10.56 -20.40
CA SER A 441 28.25 9.48 -20.87
C SER A 441 28.13 8.17 -20.10
N VAL A 442 27.62 8.20 -18.85
CA VAL A 442 27.49 7.03 -17.97
C VAL A 442 26.04 6.59 -17.78
N ASN A 443 25.07 7.40 -18.18
CA ASN A 443 23.66 7.11 -17.96
C ASN A 443 22.79 7.70 -19.08
N ALA A 444 22.37 6.85 -20.00
CA ALA A 444 21.49 7.23 -21.11
C ALA A 444 20.09 7.69 -20.62
N ALA A 445 19.66 7.28 -19.44
CA ALA A 445 18.40 7.74 -18.85
C ALA A 445 18.48 9.16 -18.24
N GLY A 446 19.69 9.75 -18.12
CA GLY A 446 19.88 11.03 -17.45
C GLY A 446 19.82 10.95 -15.93
N ALA A 447 20.31 11.98 -15.26
CA ALA A 447 20.31 12.06 -13.81
C ALA A 447 18.99 12.60 -13.26
N LEU A 448 18.60 12.16 -12.05
CA LEU A 448 17.36 12.55 -11.38
C LEU A 448 17.67 13.28 -10.09
N LEU A 449 17.01 14.43 -9.86
CA LEU A 449 16.94 15.12 -8.57
C LEU A 449 15.53 14.96 -8.00
N GLN A 450 15.46 14.55 -6.75
CA GLN A 450 14.23 14.45 -5.97
C GLN A 450 14.38 15.21 -4.65
N GLY A 451 13.34 15.92 -4.25
CA GLY A 451 13.24 16.42 -2.89
C GLY A 451 12.69 15.33 -1.98
N GLN A 452 13.16 15.28 -0.76
CA GLN A 452 12.71 14.37 0.32
C GLN A 452 12.48 15.18 1.59
N GLY A 453 11.64 14.67 2.49
CA GLY A 453 11.33 15.36 3.73
C GLY A 453 10.46 16.61 3.52
N ALA A 454 10.36 17.46 4.53
CA ALA A 454 9.50 18.64 4.56
C ALA A 454 10.33 19.93 4.52
N ALA A 455 10.04 20.80 3.56
CA ALA A 455 10.55 22.17 3.47
C ALA A 455 9.78 23.06 4.47
N ARG A 456 10.11 22.96 5.77
CA ARG A 456 9.41 23.61 6.87
C ARG A 456 10.40 24.33 7.78
N LEU A 457 10.17 25.61 8.06
CA LEU A 457 11.09 26.43 8.85
C LEU A 457 11.17 25.98 10.32
N SER A 458 10.05 25.53 10.90
CA SER A 458 10.01 25.06 12.29
C SER A 458 10.68 23.70 12.51
N ASN A 459 10.81 22.89 11.44
CA ASN A 459 11.46 21.57 11.47
C ASN A 459 11.91 21.21 10.05
N ASP A 460 13.04 21.76 9.62
CA ASP A 460 13.60 21.54 8.29
C ASP A 460 14.21 20.14 8.18
N THR A 461 13.46 19.24 7.56
CA THR A 461 13.92 17.90 7.18
C THR A 461 14.11 17.76 5.67
N PHE A 462 14.03 18.90 4.94
CA PHE A 462 14.13 18.89 3.48
C PHE A 462 15.52 18.50 3.02
N ALA A 463 15.60 17.52 2.14
CA ALA A 463 16.84 17.02 1.57
C ALA A 463 16.68 16.82 0.05
N LEU A 464 17.77 16.94 -0.66
CA LEU A 464 17.88 16.78 -2.11
C LEU A 464 18.65 15.50 -2.41
N ARG A 465 18.00 14.52 -3.01
CA ARG A 465 18.63 13.28 -3.45
C ARG A 465 18.90 13.34 -4.94
N GLY A 466 20.18 13.32 -5.30
CA GLY A 466 20.63 13.12 -6.67
C GLY A 466 20.94 11.65 -6.94
N SER A 467 20.55 11.14 -8.13
CA SER A 467 20.82 9.76 -8.54
C SER A 467 21.05 9.65 -10.05
N GLY A 468 21.68 8.56 -10.49
CA GLY A 468 22.00 8.32 -11.90
C GLY A 468 23.13 9.22 -12.43
N MET A 469 23.98 9.73 -11.54
CA MET A 469 25.16 10.54 -11.84
C MET A 469 26.43 9.65 -11.88
N PRO A 470 27.55 10.11 -12.45
CA PRO A 470 28.85 9.46 -12.26
C PRO A 470 29.28 9.45 -10.78
N ASN A 471 30.19 8.52 -10.41
CA ASN A 471 30.89 8.54 -9.12
C ASN A 471 31.93 9.68 -9.11
N ALA A 472 31.45 10.91 -9.03
CA ALA A 472 32.21 12.16 -9.13
C ALA A 472 31.62 13.19 -8.19
N PRO A 473 32.31 14.32 -7.91
CA PRO A 473 31.73 15.42 -7.14
C PRO A 473 30.48 16.00 -7.78
N VAL A 474 29.48 16.30 -6.95
CA VAL A 474 28.23 16.95 -7.32
C VAL A 474 28.01 18.18 -6.44
N LEU A 475 27.60 19.29 -7.02
CA LEU A 475 27.25 20.54 -6.36
C LEU A 475 25.72 20.67 -6.32
N TYR A 476 25.13 20.74 -5.14
CA TYR A 476 23.73 21.12 -4.93
C TYR A 476 23.62 22.63 -4.79
N PHE A 477 22.66 23.22 -5.47
CA PHE A 477 22.44 24.66 -5.43
C PHE A 477 20.95 25.01 -5.52
N GLN A 478 20.61 26.19 -5.03
CA GLN A 478 19.27 26.76 -5.14
C GLN A 478 19.28 28.07 -5.90
N GLY A 479 18.12 28.53 -6.33
CA GLY A 479 17.89 29.85 -6.89
C GLY A 479 16.47 30.35 -6.66
N THR A 480 16.25 31.61 -6.99
CA THR A 480 14.95 32.28 -6.79
C THR A 480 14.07 32.30 -8.03
N ALA A 481 14.56 31.81 -9.16
CA ALA A 481 13.83 31.78 -10.42
C ALA A 481 14.10 30.47 -11.18
N GLN A 482 13.15 30.08 -12.00
CA GLN A 482 13.30 28.99 -12.99
C GLN A 482 13.87 29.51 -14.30
N VAL A 483 14.61 28.66 -14.99
CA VAL A 483 15.08 28.85 -16.35
C VAL A 483 15.14 27.49 -17.05
N GLN A 484 15.12 27.48 -18.36
CA GLN A 484 15.39 26.28 -19.16
C GLN A 484 16.35 26.68 -20.28
N ALA A 485 17.65 26.49 -20.06
CA ALA A 485 18.69 26.87 -21.01
C ALA A 485 19.76 25.79 -21.12
N ALA A 486 20.28 25.56 -22.32
CA ALA A 486 21.39 24.65 -22.53
C ALA A 486 22.62 25.10 -21.71
N PHE A 487 23.22 24.15 -20.98
CA PHE A 487 24.39 24.40 -20.15
C PHE A 487 25.23 23.13 -19.98
N GLY A 488 26.42 23.13 -20.54
CA GLY A 488 27.23 21.91 -20.64
C GLY A 488 26.54 20.86 -21.49
N ASP A 489 26.50 19.63 -21.01
CA ASP A 489 25.80 18.51 -21.67
C ASP A 489 24.32 18.41 -21.29
N GLY A 490 23.79 19.38 -20.51
CA GLY A 490 22.44 19.34 -20.00
C GLY A 490 21.72 20.68 -20.06
N LEU A 491 20.69 20.80 -19.21
CA LEU A 491 19.87 22.00 -19.07
C LEU A 491 20.09 22.64 -17.70
N ARG A 492 20.34 23.95 -17.68
CA ARG A 492 20.25 24.75 -16.45
C ARG A 492 18.79 25.08 -16.20
N CYS A 493 18.30 24.72 -15.01
CA CYS A 493 16.92 24.87 -14.59
C CYS A 493 16.72 25.98 -13.56
N VAL A 494 17.80 26.42 -12.90
CA VAL A 494 17.77 27.32 -11.75
C VAL A 494 18.51 28.61 -12.07
N ALA A 495 17.87 29.75 -11.74
CA ALA A 495 18.36 31.11 -11.99
C ALA A 495 17.99 32.05 -10.84
N GLY A 496 18.09 33.38 -11.10
CA GLY A 496 17.89 34.44 -10.11
C GLY A 496 19.07 34.51 -9.14
N THR A 497 18.79 34.77 -7.86
CA THR A 497 19.82 34.76 -6.80
C THR A 497 20.19 33.29 -6.51
N VAL A 498 21.37 32.90 -6.95
CA VAL A 498 21.84 31.52 -6.82
C VAL A 498 22.72 31.37 -5.58
N VAL A 499 22.41 30.36 -4.75
CA VAL A 499 23.18 29.98 -3.57
C VAL A 499 23.72 28.55 -3.75
N ARG A 500 25.03 28.36 -3.59
CA ARG A 500 25.64 27.04 -3.49
C ARG A 500 25.37 26.45 -2.12
N LEU A 501 24.62 25.35 -2.08
CA LEU A 501 24.27 24.66 -0.84
C LEU A 501 25.43 23.82 -0.31
N GLY A 502 25.97 22.94 -1.12
CA GLY A 502 27.11 22.11 -0.74
C GLY A 502 27.55 21.18 -1.84
N THR A 503 28.74 20.61 -1.68
CA THR A 503 29.32 19.63 -2.60
C THR A 503 29.36 18.27 -1.91
N GLN A 504 28.89 17.23 -2.60
CA GLN A 504 28.92 15.86 -2.13
C GLN A 504 29.72 14.97 -3.09
N ALA A 505 30.19 13.85 -2.59
CA ALA A 505 30.74 12.78 -3.41
C ALA A 505 29.62 11.78 -3.73
N ASN A 506 29.41 11.47 -5.01
CA ASN A 506 28.49 10.41 -5.38
C ASN A 506 29.09 9.04 -5.08
N ILE A 507 28.31 8.17 -4.45
CA ILE A 507 28.60 6.76 -4.21
C ILE A 507 27.56 5.94 -4.96
N VAL A 508 28.00 5.04 -5.82
CA VAL A 508 27.12 4.25 -6.72
C VAL A 508 26.16 5.16 -7.49
N GLY A 509 26.70 6.30 -7.99
CA GLY A 509 25.94 7.25 -8.80
C GLY A 509 24.91 8.08 -8.06
N ALA A 510 24.92 8.12 -6.73
CA ALA A 510 23.94 8.86 -5.93
C ALA A 510 24.58 9.58 -4.73
N SER A 511 23.92 10.65 -4.29
CA SER A 511 24.26 11.37 -3.06
C SER A 511 23.04 12.09 -2.51
N LEU A 512 23.15 12.58 -1.28
CA LEU A 512 22.11 13.32 -0.55
C LEU A 512 22.69 14.61 0.00
N TYR A 513 21.94 15.70 -0.09
CA TYR A 513 22.25 16.96 0.57
C TYR A 513 21.01 17.49 1.31
N PRO A 514 21.09 17.90 2.61
CA PRO A 514 22.27 17.83 3.46
C PRO A 514 22.61 16.37 3.88
N SER A 515 23.88 16.12 4.11
CA SER A 515 24.39 14.91 4.73
C SER A 515 24.87 15.19 6.17
N THR A 516 25.38 14.21 6.85
CA THR A 516 25.86 14.38 8.23
C THR A 516 26.92 15.48 8.32
N GLY A 517 26.65 16.51 9.13
CA GLY A 517 27.52 17.67 9.33
C GLY A 517 27.21 18.87 8.43
N ASP A 518 26.34 18.72 7.43
CA ASP A 518 25.89 19.85 6.64
C ASP A 518 24.80 20.66 7.38
N LEU A 519 24.71 21.94 7.04
CA LEU A 519 23.61 22.79 7.51
C LEU A 519 22.32 22.40 6.77
N ALA A 520 21.18 22.51 7.45
CA ALA A 520 19.86 22.39 6.87
C ALA A 520 19.68 23.33 5.67
N ILE A 521 18.88 22.95 4.69
CA ILE A 521 18.70 23.70 3.44
C ILE A 521 18.15 25.11 3.70
N SER A 522 17.21 25.27 4.65
CA SER A 522 16.68 26.59 5.03
C SER A 522 17.78 27.52 5.54
N VAL A 523 18.65 27.01 6.40
CA VAL A 523 19.76 27.76 7.00
C VAL A 523 20.80 28.12 5.93
N ARG A 524 21.28 27.11 5.18
CA ARG A 524 22.30 27.33 4.16
C ARG A 524 21.80 28.17 2.99
N GLY A 525 20.54 28.00 2.62
CA GLY A 525 19.88 28.71 1.53
C GLY A 525 19.32 30.06 1.90
N GLY A 526 19.37 30.46 3.19
CA GLY A 526 18.85 31.75 3.65
C GLY A 526 17.32 31.85 3.49
N VAL A 527 16.59 30.77 3.75
CA VAL A 527 15.12 30.76 3.72
C VAL A 527 14.61 31.12 5.11
N THR A 528 13.98 32.29 5.26
CA THR A 528 13.61 32.84 6.55
C THR A 528 12.11 33.07 6.75
N GLN A 529 11.31 32.88 5.70
CA GLN A 529 9.88 33.18 5.74
C GLN A 529 9.07 32.05 5.07
N ALA A 530 7.95 31.69 5.67
CA ALA A 530 6.97 30.83 5.06
C ALA A 530 6.41 31.45 3.75
N GLY A 531 6.07 30.60 2.79
CA GLY A 531 5.64 31.01 1.46
C GLY A 531 6.79 31.28 0.48
N GLN A 532 8.04 31.37 0.94
CA GLN A 532 9.17 31.53 0.02
C GLN A 532 9.30 30.30 -0.89
N VAL A 533 9.36 30.54 -2.20
CA VAL A 533 9.60 29.51 -3.21
C VAL A 533 11.09 29.51 -3.57
N ARG A 534 11.66 28.32 -3.60
CA ARG A 534 13.05 28.09 -4.04
C ARG A 534 13.10 26.96 -5.05
N HIS A 535 14.03 27.07 -5.96
CA HIS A 535 14.29 26.11 -7.03
C HIS A 535 15.66 25.50 -6.82
N TYR A 536 15.75 24.20 -6.98
CA TYR A 536 16.93 23.39 -6.68
C TYR A 536 17.37 22.60 -7.87
N GLN A 537 18.69 22.42 -8.02
CA GLN A 537 19.28 21.57 -9.05
C GLN A 537 20.63 21.04 -8.58
N ALA A 538 21.07 19.90 -9.13
CA ALA A 538 22.42 19.37 -8.94
C ALA A 538 23.22 19.43 -10.24
N TRP A 539 24.42 20.01 -10.12
CA TRP A 539 25.45 20.02 -11.15
C TRP A 539 26.49 18.96 -10.83
N TYR A 540 26.84 18.11 -11.78
CA TYR A 540 27.79 17.04 -11.55
C TYR A 540 28.86 16.94 -12.63
N ARG A 541 30.06 16.52 -12.25
CA ARG A 541 31.14 16.22 -13.17
C ARG A 541 30.81 15.01 -14.02
N ASN A 542 31.03 15.15 -15.34
CA ASN A 542 30.93 14.10 -16.35
C ASN A 542 32.17 14.18 -17.19
N SER A 543 33.29 13.60 -16.69
CA SER A 543 34.63 13.84 -17.23
C SER A 543 34.88 13.22 -18.60
N ALA A 544 34.10 12.23 -19.00
CA ALA A 544 34.22 11.65 -20.34
C ALA A 544 33.64 12.61 -21.40
N ALA A 545 34.32 12.78 -22.51
CA ALA A 545 33.77 13.52 -23.66
C ALA A 545 32.46 12.84 -24.10
N PHE A 546 31.40 13.66 -24.22
CA PHE A 546 30.08 13.13 -24.55
C PHE A 546 29.42 13.98 -25.65
N CYS A 547 28.65 15.01 -25.24
CA CYS A 547 27.79 15.77 -26.13
C CYS A 547 28.46 17.08 -26.57
N THR A 548 29.02 17.82 -25.64
CA THR A 548 29.73 19.08 -25.87
C THR A 548 31.17 18.97 -25.39
N ALA A 549 31.96 20.04 -25.56
CA ALA A 549 33.31 20.10 -24.98
C ALA A 549 33.28 20.24 -23.42
N SER A 550 32.12 20.31 -22.82
CA SER A 550 31.96 20.45 -21.37
C SER A 550 32.17 19.11 -20.67
N ALA A 551 32.79 19.16 -19.48
CA ALA A 551 33.01 17.98 -18.65
C ALA A 551 32.00 17.92 -17.49
N PHE A 552 30.73 18.28 -17.73
CA PHE A 552 29.67 18.31 -16.72
C PHE A 552 28.27 18.21 -17.34
N ASN A 553 27.32 17.79 -16.51
CA ASN A 553 25.91 17.77 -16.83
C ASN A 553 25.07 18.13 -15.57
N LEU A 554 23.76 18.24 -15.70
CA LEU A 554 22.85 18.61 -14.64
C LEU A 554 21.64 17.67 -14.58
N THR A 555 21.01 17.62 -13.43
CA THR A 555 19.73 16.92 -13.18
C THR A 555 18.55 17.75 -13.72
N ASN A 556 17.32 17.22 -13.64
CA ASN A 556 16.10 18.03 -13.63
C ASN A 556 16.11 19.04 -12.47
N GLY A 557 15.21 20.01 -12.50
CA GLY A 557 14.98 20.94 -11.39
C GLY A 557 13.92 20.42 -10.39
N VAL A 558 14.00 20.89 -9.15
CA VAL A 558 12.99 20.69 -8.10
C VAL A 558 12.60 22.05 -7.52
N THR A 559 11.31 22.33 -7.39
CA THR A 559 10.77 23.51 -6.71
C THR A 559 10.25 23.12 -5.34
N ALA A 560 10.51 23.92 -4.32
CA ALA A 560 9.87 23.79 -3.01
C ALA A 560 9.32 25.14 -2.54
N THR A 561 8.10 25.09 -1.97
CA THR A 561 7.50 26.22 -1.25
C THR A 561 7.63 25.96 0.25
N TRP A 562 8.33 26.83 0.95
CA TRP A 562 8.64 26.67 2.36
C TRP A 562 7.43 26.98 3.24
N GLN A 563 7.18 26.09 4.20
CA GLN A 563 6.07 26.16 5.16
C GLN A 563 6.56 26.74 6.50
N PRO A 564 5.66 27.20 7.39
CA PRO A 564 5.98 27.69 8.73
C PRO A 564 6.75 26.69 9.59
#